data_219c461c6ee238ff211cc071b41dfc0a
#
_entry.id   219c461c6ee238ff211cc071b41dfc0a
#
_cell.length_a   1.000
_cell.length_b   1.000
_cell.length_c   1.000
_cell.angle_alpha   90.00
_cell.angle_beta   90.00
_cell.angle_gamma   90.00
#
_symmetry.space_group_name_H-M   'P 1'
#
loop_
_entity.id
_entity.type
_entity.pdbx_description
1 polymer ?
#
loop_
_entity_poly.entity_id
_entity_poly.type
_entity_poly.pdbx_seq_one_letter_code
_entity_poly.pdbx_strand_id
1 'polypeptide(L)'
;MTNTETKNLNSQKLGSVRRKAVSLSSEELVKTAYLQPENLLPLVVGPTVEKLNLAGWAQNNRSSIETQLWKHGGILFRGFEVGGVNGFEQFIQTVAGDLLEYSFRSTPRSQVSGNIYTSTEYPAEQFIPLHNEMAYSRN
;
A
#
# COMPACT_ATOMS: atom_id res chain seq x y z
N MET A 1 -12.23 -75.64 6.41
CA MET A 1 -13.28 -74.74 5.87
C MET A 1 -13.38 -73.56 6.84
N THR A 2 -12.65 -72.48 6.58
CA THR A 2 -12.63 -71.28 7.44
C THR A 2 -13.10 -70.12 6.59
N ASN A 3 -14.29 -69.64 6.89
CA ASN A 3 -14.96 -68.56 6.19
C ASN A 3 -14.45 -67.21 6.77
N THR A 4 -13.79 -66.43 5.97
CA THR A 4 -13.29 -65.09 6.34
C THR A 4 -14.28 -64.03 5.82
N GLU A 5 -15.08 -63.47 6.72
CA GLU A 5 -15.96 -62.35 6.43
C GLU A 5 -15.13 -61.03 6.34
N THR A 6 -15.08 -60.45 5.20
CA THR A 6 -14.54 -59.09 4.96
C THR A 6 -15.60 -58.06 5.34
N LYS A 7 -15.38 -57.30 6.41
CA LYS A 7 -16.16 -56.14 6.83
C LYS A 7 -15.91 -54.99 5.84
N ASN A 8 -16.96 -54.58 5.13
CA ASN A 8 -17.00 -53.42 4.28
C ASN A 8 -17.01 -52.15 5.17
N LEU A 9 -15.92 -51.38 5.16
CA LEU A 9 -15.84 -50.05 5.79
C LEU A 9 -16.57 -49.06 4.93
N ASN A 10 -17.70 -48.58 5.42
CA ASN A 10 -18.53 -47.55 4.83
C ASN A 10 -17.77 -46.22 4.83
N SER A 11 -17.26 -45.82 3.66
CA SER A 11 -16.63 -44.51 3.44
C SER A 11 -17.69 -43.44 3.49
N GLN A 12 -17.83 -42.76 4.62
CA GLN A 12 -18.65 -41.57 4.74
C GLN A 12 -18.02 -40.45 3.89
N LYS A 13 -18.70 -40.06 2.82
CA LYS A 13 -18.36 -38.88 2.01
C LYS A 13 -18.47 -37.64 2.92
N LEU A 14 -17.33 -37.07 3.31
CA LEU A 14 -17.25 -35.73 3.87
C LEU A 14 -17.84 -34.75 2.86
N GLY A 15 -18.98 -34.14 3.22
CA GLY A 15 -19.66 -33.15 2.40
C GLY A 15 -18.70 -31.99 2.12
N SER A 16 -18.49 -31.67 0.83
CA SER A 16 -17.70 -30.53 0.43
C SER A 16 -18.39 -29.25 0.90
N VAL A 17 -17.84 -28.59 1.91
CA VAL A 17 -18.26 -27.27 2.31
C VAL A 17 -17.92 -26.31 1.17
N ARG A 18 -18.92 -25.92 0.39
CA ARG A 18 -18.75 -24.85 -0.61
C ARG A 18 -18.44 -23.55 0.12
N ARG A 19 -17.20 -23.10 0.07
CA ARG A 19 -16.81 -21.78 0.52
C ARG A 19 -17.53 -20.77 -0.36
N LYS A 20 -18.41 -19.96 0.22
CA LYS A 20 -19.05 -18.85 -0.48
C LYS A 20 -18.03 -17.73 -0.62
N ALA A 21 -17.72 -17.33 -1.84
CA ALA A 21 -16.88 -16.15 -2.08
C ALA A 21 -17.63 -14.92 -1.54
N VAL A 22 -17.01 -14.19 -0.63
CA VAL A 22 -17.51 -12.90 -0.15
C VAL A 22 -16.87 -11.85 -1.06
N SER A 23 -17.70 -11.13 -1.82
CA SER A 23 -17.26 -9.97 -2.59
C SER A 23 -17.32 -8.76 -1.68
N LEU A 24 -16.16 -8.21 -1.32
CA LEU A 24 -16.06 -6.94 -0.61
C LEU A 24 -15.99 -5.81 -1.64
N SER A 25 -16.67 -4.70 -1.38
CA SER A 25 -16.50 -3.48 -2.16
C SER A 25 -15.11 -2.88 -1.91
N SER A 26 -14.61 -2.05 -2.82
CA SER A 26 -13.31 -1.39 -2.65
C SER A 26 -13.23 -0.53 -1.38
N GLU A 27 -14.37 0.01 -0.94
CA GLU A 27 -14.49 0.81 0.29
C GLU A 27 -14.41 -0.04 1.55
N GLU A 28 -14.90 -1.27 1.52
CA GLU A 28 -14.83 -2.21 2.65
C GLU A 28 -13.43 -2.80 2.85
N LEU A 29 -12.56 -2.70 1.84
CA LEU A 29 -11.17 -3.18 1.91
C LEU A 29 -10.25 -2.30 2.76
N VAL A 30 -10.65 -1.08 3.07
CA VAL A 30 -9.85 -0.13 3.86
C VAL A 30 -10.67 0.52 4.95
N LYS A 31 -9.98 0.99 5.98
CA LYS A 31 -10.52 1.84 7.03
C LYS A 31 -9.69 3.10 7.15
N THR A 32 -10.33 4.18 7.57
CA THR A 32 -9.67 5.48 7.81
C THR A 32 -9.65 5.80 9.29
N ALA A 33 -8.60 6.51 9.70
CA ALA A 33 -8.42 7.02 11.06
C ALA A 33 -7.58 8.29 11.03
N TYR A 34 -7.38 8.91 12.18
CA TYR A 34 -6.40 9.99 12.38
C TYR A 34 -5.32 9.53 13.35
N LEU A 35 -4.11 10.05 13.21
CA LEU A 35 -3.03 9.77 14.17
C LEU A 35 -3.36 10.31 15.55
N GLN A 36 -4.01 11.47 15.59
CA GLN A 36 -4.49 12.11 16.80
C GLN A 36 -5.95 12.52 16.56
N PRO A 37 -6.86 12.30 17.53
CA PRO A 37 -8.29 12.56 17.35
C PRO A 37 -8.62 14.00 16.94
N GLU A 38 -7.80 14.96 17.37
CA GLU A 38 -8.00 16.39 17.14
C GLU A 38 -7.27 16.92 15.91
N ASN A 39 -6.46 16.09 15.26
CA ASN A 39 -5.64 16.48 14.10
C ASN A 39 -6.07 15.71 12.85
N LEU A 40 -6.65 16.43 11.89
CA LEU A 40 -7.14 15.86 10.63
C LEU A 40 -6.02 15.54 9.63
N LEU A 41 -4.76 15.89 9.92
CA LEU A 41 -3.59 15.69 9.08
C LEU A 41 -2.54 14.85 9.82
N PRO A 42 -2.04 13.77 9.22
CA PRO A 42 -2.54 13.12 7.99
C PRO A 42 -3.78 12.24 8.23
N LEU A 43 -4.56 12.03 7.18
CA LEU A 43 -5.53 10.94 7.17
C LEU A 43 -4.78 9.61 7.12
N VAL A 44 -5.05 8.71 8.04
CA VAL A 44 -4.49 7.36 8.03
C VAL A 44 -5.44 6.43 7.27
N VAL A 45 -4.93 5.73 6.27
CA VAL A 45 -5.65 4.70 5.51
C VAL A 45 -4.96 3.37 5.75
N GLY A 46 -5.70 2.38 6.22
CA GLY A 46 -5.18 1.04 6.49
C GLY A 46 -6.10 -0.05 5.96
N PRO A 47 -5.56 -1.23 5.59
CA PRO A 47 -6.36 -2.34 5.10
C PRO A 47 -7.21 -2.95 6.21
N THR A 48 -8.37 -3.49 5.83
CA THR A 48 -9.23 -4.33 6.68
C THR A 48 -8.96 -5.82 6.50
N VAL A 49 -8.20 -6.16 5.46
CA VAL A 49 -7.82 -7.53 5.11
C VAL A 49 -6.29 -7.65 5.08
N GLU A 50 -5.79 -8.85 5.38
CA GLU A 50 -4.35 -9.11 5.33
C GLU A 50 -3.80 -9.04 3.90
N LYS A 51 -2.56 -8.57 3.77
CA LYS A 51 -1.79 -8.54 2.51
C LYS A 51 -2.49 -7.82 1.35
N LEU A 52 -3.28 -6.80 1.64
CA LEU A 52 -3.83 -5.95 0.59
C LEU A 52 -2.71 -5.19 -0.12
N ASN A 53 -2.55 -5.44 -1.43
CA ASN A 53 -1.55 -4.75 -2.25
C ASN A 53 -1.94 -3.29 -2.45
N LEU A 54 -1.04 -2.36 -2.10
CA LEU A 54 -1.29 -0.92 -2.13
C LEU A 54 -1.50 -0.40 -3.56
N ALA A 55 -0.64 -0.77 -4.51
CA ALA A 55 -0.74 -0.30 -5.89
C ALA A 55 -2.02 -0.81 -6.57
N GLY A 56 -2.34 -2.09 -6.37
CA GLY A 56 -3.56 -2.69 -6.93
C GLY A 56 -4.84 -2.07 -6.36
N TRP A 57 -4.86 -1.77 -5.06
CA TRP A 57 -5.99 -1.07 -4.45
C TRP A 57 -6.08 0.38 -4.96
N ALA A 58 -4.97 1.10 -5.02
CA ALA A 58 -4.91 2.49 -5.46
C ALA A 58 -5.38 2.68 -6.90
N GLN A 59 -5.09 1.72 -7.80
CA GLN A 59 -5.51 1.75 -9.19
C GLN A 59 -7.03 1.94 -9.35
N ASN A 60 -7.81 1.30 -8.50
CA ASN A 60 -9.27 1.37 -8.53
C ASN A 60 -9.83 2.49 -7.64
N ASN A 61 -8.98 3.19 -6.86
CA ASN A 61 -9.41 4.18 -5.88
C ASN A 61 -8.74 5.55 -6.07
N ARG A 62 -8.12 5.81 -7.24
CA ARG A 62 -7.37 7.04 -7.51
C ARG A 62 -8.17 8.31 -7.21
N SER A 63 -9.40 8.41 -7.70
CA SER A 63 -10.25 9.58 -7.47
C SER A 63 -10.59 9.79 -6.00
N SER A 64 -10.79 8.70 -5.25
CA SER A 64 -11.01 8.76 -3.80
C SER A 64 -9.75 9.24 -3.07
N ILE A 65 -8.58 8.72 -3.43
CA ILE A 65 -7.29 9.15 -2.87
C ILE A 65 -7.10 10.66 -3.11
N GLU A 66 -7.31 11.12 -4.33
CA GLU A 66 -7.18 12.54 -4.69
C GLU A 66 -8.15 13.42 -3.88
N THR A 67 -9.41 13.04 -3.79
CA THR A 67 -10.41 13.74 -2.98
C THR A 67 -10.01 13.83 -1.50
N GLN A 68 -9.52 12.74 -0.92
CA GLN A 68 -9.08 12.71 0.46
C GLN A 68 -7.80 13.54 0.66
N LEU A 69 -6.89 13.52 -0.30
CA LEU A 69 -5.67 14.33 -0.26
C LEU A 69 -6.00 15.83 -0.24
N TRP A 70 -6.90 16.28 -1.11
CA TRP A 70 -7.37 17.68 -1.11
C TRP A 70 -8.04 18.07 0.20
N LYS A 71 -8.82 17.19 0.77
CA LYS A 71 -9.54 17.45 2.02
C LYS A 71 -8.63 17.50 3.25
N HIS A 72 -7.63 16.61 3.32
CA HIS A 72 -6.81 16.40 4.52
C HIS A 72 -5.38 16.91 4.41
N GLY A 73 -4.92 17.32 3.21
CA GLY A 73 -3.57 17.81 2.98
C GLY A 73 -2.47 16.73 2.99
N GLY A 74 -2.76 15.52 3.46
CA GLY A 74 -1.83 14.40 3.49
C GLY A 74 -2.52 13.09 3.86
N ILE A 75 -2.03 11.98 3.28
CA ILE A 75 -2.51 10.64 3.55
C ILE A 75 -1.34 9.75 3.96
N LEU A 76 -1.49 9.02 5.07
CA LEU A 76 -0.56 8.00 5.52
C LEU A 76 -1.15 6.61 5.24
N PHE A 77 -0.62 5.91 4.25
CA PHE A 77 -0.94 4.51 4.00
C PHE A 77 -0.14 3.62 4.95
N ARG A 78 -0.83 2.83 5.78
CA ARG A 78 -0.21 1.99 6.80
C ARG A 78 -0.75 0.57 6.78
N GLY A 79 0.16 -0.42 6.83
CA GLY A 79 -0.23 -1.83 6.94
C GLY A 79 -0.57 -2.52 5.61
N PHE A 80 -0.38 -1.86 4.48
CA PHE A 80 -0.49 -2.46 3.17
C PHE A 80 0.75 -3.27 2.79
N GLU A 81 0.56 -4.20 1.86
CA GLU A 81 1.67 -4.83 1.17
C GLU A 81 2.14 -3.93 0.02
N VAL A 82 3.38 -3.45 0.12
CA VAL A 82 3.94 -2.52 -0.88
C VAL A 82 4.73 -3.26 -1.97
N GLY A 83 5.29 -4.44 -1.66
CA GLY A 83 6.10 -5.19 -2.64
C GLY A 83 7.50 -4.59 -2.89
N GLY A 84 8.08 -3.93 -1.87
CA GLY A 84 9.41 -3.33 -1.94
C GLY A 84 9.49 -2.12 -2.87
N VAL A 85 10.68 -1.84 -3.41
CA VAL A 85 10.95 -0.66 -4.26
C VAL A 85 10.08 -0.64 -5.51
N ASN A 86 9.95 -1.77 -6.19
CA ASN A 86 9.16 -1.87 -7.43
C ASN A 86 7.66 -1.61 -7.16
N GLY A 87 7.13 -2.14 -6.07
CA GLY A 87 5.73 -1.89 -5.70
C GLY A 87 5.50 -0.44 -5.26
N PHE A 88 6.49 0.18 -4.62
CA PHE A 88 6.45 1.61 -4.31
C PHE A 88 6.42 2.45 -5.61
N GLU A 89 7.28 2.16 -6.57
CA GLU A 89 7.29 2.84 -7.87
C GLU A 89 5.95 2.71 -8.59
N GLN A 90 5.38 1.48 -8.64
CA GLN A 90 4.06 1.24 -9.21
C GLN A 90 2.96 2.05 -8.52
N PHE A 91 2.99 2.12 -7.19
CA PHE A 91 2.04 2.92 -6.44
C PHE A 91 2.13 4.40 -6.80
N ILE A 92 3.34 4.98 -6.82
CA ILE A 92 3.53 6.40 -7.18
C ILE A 92 3.07 6.66 -8.61
N GLN A 93 3.45 5.83 -9.59
CA GLN A 93 2.98 5.94 -10.97
C GLN A 93 1.44 5.87 -11.07
N THR A 94 0.82 5.04 -10.25
CA THR A 94 -0.64 4.91 -10.22
C THR A 94 -1.32 6.19 -9.73
N VAL A 95 -0.79 6.86 -8.70
CA VAL A 95 -1.45 8.02 -8.07
C VAL A 95 -1.01 9.35 -8.65
N ALA A 96 0.26 9.49 -9.05
CA ALA A 96 0.87 10.75 -9.50
C ALA A 96 1.24 10.77 -11.00
N GLY A 97 1.23 9.63 -11.68
CA GLY A 97 1.70 9.51 -13.06
C GLY A 97 3.20 9.30 -13.16
N ASP A 98 3.81 9.73 -14.26
CA ASP A 98 5.21 9.49 -14.54
C ASP A 98 6.11 10.20 -13.53
N LEU A 99 7.09 9.45 -13.02
CA LEU A 99 8.12 9.98 -12.12
C LEU A 99 9.12 10.81 -12.92
N LEU A 100 9.37 12.03 -12.45
CA LEU A 100 10.38 12.90 -13.03
C LEU A 100 11.78 12.39 -12.69
N GLU A 101 12.71 12.62 -13.63
CA GLU A 101 14.15 12.43 -13.34
C GLU A 101 14.62 13.46 -12.33
N TYR A 102 15.48 13.01 -11.42
CA TYR A 102 16.17 13.92 -10.50
C TYR A 102 17.32 14.61 -11.23
N SER A 103 17.01 15.68 -11.97
CA SER A 103 17.98 16.42 -12.79
C SER A 103 18.75 17.49 -12.01
N PHE A 104 18.17 18.06 -10.97
CA PHE A 104 18.79 19.10 -10.13
C PHE A 104 19.45 18.49 -8.90
N ARG A 105 20.71 18.12 -9.01
CA ARG A 105 21.48 17.44 -7.94
C ARG A 105 22.07 18.45 -6.96
N SER A 106 21.23 19.10 -6.15
CA SER A 106 21.71 19.97 -5.07
C SER A 106 22.30 19.20 -3.89
N THR A 107 21.92 17.92 -3.73
CA THR A 107 22.37 17.06 -2.63
C THR A 107 22.68 15.66 -3.15
N PRO A 108 23.67 14.93 -2.57
CA PRO A 108 23.98 13.57 -2.96
C PRO A 108 22.79 12.65 -2.70
N ARG A 109 22.35 11.91 -3.71
CA ARG A 109 21.37 10.84 -3.64
C ARG A 109 21.79 9.71 -4.54
N SER A 110 21.61 8.48 -4.09
CA SER A 110 21.91 7.29 -4.88
C SER A 110 20.63 6.80 -5.56
N GLN A 111 20.72 6.49 -6.84
CA GLN A 111 19.62 5.87 -7.58
C GLN A 111 19.44 4.43 -7.07
N VAL A 112 18.22 4.07 -6.72
CA VAL A 112 17.86 2.74 -6.22
C VAL A 112 17.30 1.87 -7.35
N SER A 113 16.34 2.41 -8.10
CA SER A 113 15.70 1.75 -9.25
C SER A 113 14.91 2.79 -10.05
N GLY A 114 14.98 2.76 -11.37
CA GLY A 114 14.24 3.71 -12.22
C GLY A 114 14.42 5.15 -11.75
N ASN A 115 13.34 5.85 -11.47
CA ASN A 115 13.35 7.21 -10.92
C ASN A 115 13.19 7.26 -9.39
N ILE A 116 13.50 6.16 -8.70
CA ILE A 116 13.51 6.08 -7.23
C ILE A 116 14.94 6.30 -6.73
N TYR A 117 15.12 7.24 -5.82
CA TYR A 117 16.39 7.63 -5.23
C TYR A 117 16.34 7.48 -3.70
N THR A 118 17.51 7.37 -3.08
CA THR A 118 17.63 7.49 -1.62
C THR A 118 17.22 8.89 -1.17
N SER A 119 16.89 9.02 0.13
CA SER A 119 16.85 10.35 0.75
C SER A 119 18.23 11.00 0.71
N THR A 120 18.30 12.30 0.93
CA THR A 120 19.57 13.03 1.04
C THR A 120 20.45 12.41 2.13
N GLU A 121 21.71 12.17 1.79
CA GLU A 121 22.74 11.79 2.75
C GLU A 121 23.13 13.03 3.57
N TYR A 122 22.45 13.22 4.70
CA TYR A 122 22.68 14.32 5.61
C TYR A 122 22.99 13.76 7.00
N PRO A 123 23.99 14.29 7.73
CA PRO A 123 24.31 13.79 9.05
C PRO A 123 23.10 13.82 9.99
N ALA A 124 22.81 12.70 10.66
CA ALA A 124 21.61 12.53 11.47
C ALA A 124 21.54 13.49 12.67
N GLU A 125 22.69 13.97 13.13
CA GLU A 125 22.83 14.95 14.22
C GLU A 125 22.57 16.39 13.80
N GLN A 126 22.47 16.66 12.51
CA GLN A 126 22.20 18.02 12.03
C GLN A 126 20.71 18.26 11.80
N PHE A 127 20.25 19.41 12.26
CA PHE A 127 18.88 19.85 12.07
C PHE A 127 18.61 20.31 10.65
N ILE A 128 17.57 19.77 10.01
CA ILE A 128 17.05 20.26 8.73
C ILE A 128 15.81 21.11 9.02
N PRO A 129 15.82 22.42 8.75
CA PRO A 129 14.63 23.24 8.94
C PRO A 129 13.49 22.82 8.03
N LEU A 130 12.26 23.12 8.41
CA LEU A 130 11.10 22.90 7.58
C LEU A 130 11.26 23.60 6.22
N HIS A 131 11.05 22.87 5.14
CA HIS A 131 11.22 23.36 3.78
C HIS A 131 10.28 22.63 2.82
N ASN A 132 10.07 23.23 1.67
CA ASN A 132 9.41 22.58 0.56
C ASN A 132 10.47 21.95 -0.36
N GLU A 133 10.24 20.73 -0.78
CA GLU A 133 11.09 20.09 -1.78
C GLU A 133 11.01 20.85 -3.10
N MET A 134 12.16 20.96 -3.80
CA MET A 134 12.25 21.59 -5.12
C MET A 134 11.69 23.02 -5.19
N ALA A 135 11.71 23.78 -4.10
CA ALA A 135 11.17 25.14 -4.04
C ALA A 135 11.81 26.13 -5.03
N TYR A 136 12.95 25.79 -5.60
CA TYR A 136 13.67 26.55 -6.62
C TYR A 136 13.27 26.17 -8.05
N SER A 137 12.51 25.11 -8.26
CA SER A 137 12.03 24.67 -9.58
C SER A 137 10.71 25.33 -9.91
N ARG A 138 10.63 25.90 -11.10
CA ARG A 138 9.37 26.35 -11.71
C ARG A 138 9.00 25.32 -12.77
N ASN A 139 7.97 24.57 -12.54
CA ASN A 139 7.33 23.75 -13.59
C ASN A 139 6.02 24.39 -13.96
#